data_ffebe4fc4bbf17e4588076c0cb5e3569
#
_entry.id   ffebe4fc4bbf17e4588076c0cb5e3569
#
_cell.length_a   1.000
_cell.length_b   1.000
_cell.length_c   1.000
_cell.angle_alpha   90.00
_cell.angle_beta   90.00
_cell.angle_gamma   90.00
#
_symmetry.space_group_name_H-M   'P 1'
#
loop_
_entity.id
_entity.type
_entity.pdbx_description
1 polymer ?
#
loop_
_entity_poly.entity_id
_entity_poly.type
_entity_poly.pdbx_seq_one_letter_code
_entity_poly.pdbx_strand_id
1 'polypeptide(L)'
;MSTVTTTASAVESKVVDLRGMWIGLATLNVFYLIVRIYEQVFGWRAGLDSFAPEFQTYWMSILWTEIPLELVSGLGLAGWLWKTRDRNLSAVTPREEMRRLVTLVQWLVVYAVAIYWGASFFTEQDGTWHMTVIRDTDFTPSHIIEFYMSYPIYSVIAVGSFFYARTRIPYFAQGYSLAFLIVAIGPFLIIPNVGLNEWGHTFWFREELFVAPLHWGFVFFGWMALGVFGVVLQILGRVHAILGKEGSALLT
;
A
#
# COMPACT_ATOMS: atom_id res chain seq x y z
N MET A 1 6.78 49.53 37.10
CA MET A 1 7.44 48.26 36.70
C MET A 1 6.40 47.41 35.99
N SER A 2 6.43 47.45 34.67
CA SER A 2 5.49 46.68 33.85
C SER A 2 6.15 45.37 33.47
N THR A 3 5.64 44.26 33.99
CA THR A 3 6.06 42.91 33.63
C THR A 3 5.55 42.58 32.23
N VAL A 4 6.45 42.60 31.25
CA VAL A 4 6.21 42.09 29.89
C VAL A 4 6.18 40.56 29.99
N THR A 5 4.98 40.00 30.00
CA THR A 5 4.79 38.57 29.89
C THR A 5 5.08 38.18 28.44
N THR A 6 6.26 37.62 28.19
CA THR A 6 6.63 37.03 26.93
C THR A 6 5.81 35.76 26.75
N THR A 7 4.69 35.83 26.03
CA THR A 7 3.97 34.66 25.56
C THR A 7 4.85 33.94 24.57
N ALA A 8 5.35 32.76 24.95
CA ALA A 8 6.03 31.85 24.03
C ALA A 8 5.12 31.60 22.85
N SER A 9 5.54 32.03 21.65
CA SER A 9 4.83 31.75 20.42
C SER A 9 4.79 30.25 20.24
N ALA A 10 3.61 29.66 20.37
CA ALA A 10 3.37 28.27 19.98
C ALA A 10 3.84 28.15 18.53
N VAL A 11 4.81 27.28 18.28
CA VAL A 11 5.32 26.99 16.93
C VAL A 11 4.11 26.51 16.12
N GLU A 12 3.68 27.39 15.24
CA GLU A 12 2.49 27.17 14.41
C GLU A 12 2.77 26.00 13.48
N SER A 13 2.24 24.81 13.79
CA SER A 13 2.46 23.61 13.00
C SER A 13 1.99 23.82 11.56
N LYS A 14 2.87 23.62 10.58
CA LYS A 14 2.53 23.74 9.18
C LYS A 14 1.42 22.75 8.84
N VAL A 15 0.40 23.20 8.12
CA VAL A 15 -0.68 22.33 7.61
C VAL A 15 -0.12 21.31 6.62
N VAL A 16 0.88 21.70 5.85
CA VAL A 16 1.54 20.85 4.85
C VAL A 16 2.98 20.61 5.27
N ASP A 17 3.28 19.38 5.66
CA ASP A 17 4.65 18.87 5.86
C ASP A 17 4.79 17.57 5.03
N LEU A 18 5.60 17.63 3.98
CA LEU A 18 5.79 16.52 3.03
C LEU A 18 6.98 15.61 3.37
N ARG A 19 7.67 15.85 4.50
CA ARG A 19 8.88 15.08 4.85
C ARG A 19 8.58 13.58 4.98
N GLY A 20 7.49 13.23 5.67
CA GLY A 20 7.08 11.84 5.84
C GLY A 20 6.82 11.13 4.52
N MET A 21 6.19 11.81 3.56
CA MET A 21 5.97 11.29 2.21
C MET A 21 7.30 11.02 1.49
N TRP A 22 8.21 11.99 1.48
CA TRP A 22 9.50 11.83 0.80
C TRP A 22 10.35 10.73 1.42
N ILE A 23 10.35 10.62 2.75
CA ILE A 23 11.03 9.51 3.44
C ILE A 23 10.39 8.18 3.05
N GLY A 24 9.05 8.08 3.07
CA GLY A 24 8.34 6.87 2.68
C GLY A 24 8.63 6.46 1.24
N LEU A 25 8.57 7.41 0.31
CA LEU A 25 8.89 7.17 -1.11
C LEU A 25 10.34 6.74 -1.30
N ALA A 26 11.28 7.44 -0.67
CA ALA A 26 12.70 7.09 -0.78
C ALA A 26 12.97 5.68 -0.22
N THR A 27 12.43 5.36 0.96
CA THR A 27 12.58 4.05 1.59
C THR A 27 12.00 2.94 0.70
N LEU A 28 10.79 3.14 0.19
CA LEU A 28 10.10 2.18 -0.66
C LEU A 28 10.88 1.93 -1.97
N ASN A 29 11.29 2.99 -2.66
CA ASN A 29 12.00 2.86 -3.92
C ASN A 29 13.41 2.26 -3.73
N VAL A 30 14.14 2.64 -2.68
CA VAL A 30 15.44 2.03 -2.38
C VAL A 30 15.27 0.55 -2.04
N PHE A 31 14.26 0.20 -1.25
CA PHE A 31 13.95 -1.19 -0.94
C PHE A 31 13.71 -2.02 -2.21
N TYR A 32 12.77 -1.59 -3.06
CA TYR A 32 12.48 -2.33 -4.29
C TYR A 32 13.61 -2.34 -5.31
N LEU A 33 14.44 -1.29 -5.35
CA LEU A 33 15.65 -1.30 -6.15
C LEU A 33 16.64 -2.39 -5.66
N ILE A 34 16.80 -2.54 -4.36
CA ILE A 34 17.64 -3.60 -3.77
C ILE A 34 17.06 -4.98 -4.11
N VAL A 35 15.75 -5.15 -3.96
CA VAL A 35 15.05 -6.39 -4.33
C VAL A 35 15.25 -6.72 -5.82
N ARG A 36 15.13 -5.72 -6.69
CA ARG A 36 15.35 -5.90 -8.14
C ARG A 36 16.81 -6.29 -8.46
N ILE A 37 17.77 -5.66 -7.81
CA ILE A 37 19.19 -6.01 -7.97
C ILE A 37 19.43 -7.45 -7.48
N TYR A 38 18.84 -7.82 -6.36
CA TYR A 38 18.93 -9.17 -5.81
C TYR A 38 18.36 -10.20 -6.80
N GLU A 39 17.17 -9.96 -7.32
CA GLU A 39 16.53 -10.80 -8.33
C GLU A 39 17.42 -10.95 -9.57
N GLN A 40 17.98 -9.85 -10.05
CA GLN A 40 18.86 -9.87 -11.22
C GLN A 40 20.12 -10.70 -11.00
N VAL A 41 20.66 -10.70 -9.80
CA VAL A 41 21.89 -11.44 -9.46
C VAL A 41 21.63 -12.93 -9.20
N PHE A 42 20.53 -13.25 -8.51
CA PHE A 42 20.27 -14.58 -7.99
C PHE A 42 19.15 -15.34 -8.73
N GLY A 43 18.33 -14.68 -9.54
CA GLY A 43 17.23 -15.33 -10.25
C GLY A 43 17.72 -16.48 -11.13
N TRP A 44 18.60 -16.20 -12.07
CA TRP A 44 19.15 -17.21 -12.96
C TRP A 44 20.14 -18.17 -12.31
N ARG A 45 20.82 -17.72 -11.29
CA ARG A 45 21.87 -18.50 -10.63
C ARG A 45 21.30 -19.52 -9.64
N ALA A 46 20.24 -19.18 -8.92
CA ALA A 46 19.74 -19.95 -7.80
C ALA A 46 18.20 -20.07 -7.78
N GLY A 47 17.51 -19.63 -8.84
CA GLY A 47 16.05 -19.55 -8.89
C GLY A 47 15.37 -20.55 -9.84
N LEU A 48 16.14 -21.36 -10.59
CA LEU A 48 15.59 -22.21 -11.66
C LEU A 48 15.02 -23.55 -11.16
N ASP A 49 15.45 -24.02 -10.00
CA ASP A 49 15.00 -25.28 -9.41
C ASP A 49 14.69 -25.09 -7.92
N SER A 50 13.41 -25.07 -7.58
CA SER A 50 12.93 -24.87 -6.20
C SER A 50 13.35 -26.00 -5.23
N PHE A 51 13.77 -27.15 -5.73
CA PHE A 51 14.28 -28.27 -4.93
C PHE A 51 15.80 -28.19 -4.70
N ALA A 52 16.49 -27.30 -5.43
CA ALA A 52 17.94 -27.14 -5.25
C ALA A 52 18.29 -26.49 -3.89
N PRO A 53 19.40 -26.89 -3.25
CA PRO A 53 19.87 -26.29 -2.00
C PRO A 53 20.11 -24.78 -2.11
N GLU A 54 20.53 -24.30 -3.27
CA GLU A 54 20.73 -22.90 -3.57
C GLU A 54 19.42 -22.12 -3.51
N PHE A 55 18.31 -22.70 -4.01
CA PHE A 55 17.00 -22.09 -3.94
C PHE A 55 16.55 -21.93 -2.47
N GLN A 56 16.76 -22.96 -1.67
CA GLN A 56 16.45 -22.91 -0.24
C GLN A 56 17.24 -21.79 0.47
N THR A 57 18.51 -21.62 0.10
CA THR A 57 19.39 -20.63 0.70
C THR A 57 19.05 -19.21 0.28
N TYR A 58 18.80 -18.96 -1.00
CA TYR A 58 18.65 -17.60 -1.54
C TYR A 58 17.18 -17.15 -1.62
N TRP A 59 16.23 -18.06 -1.84
CA TRP A 59 14.84 -17.69 -2.08
C TRP A 59 13.90 -18.06 -0.93
N MET A 60 13.94 -19.29 -0.49
CA MET A 60 13.07 -19.70 0.62
C MET A 60 13.45 -19.02 1.93
N SER A 61 14.71 -18.68 2.15
CA SER A 61 15.13 -17.88 3.31
C SER A 61 14.50 -16.48 3.32
N ILE A 62 14.32 -15.85 2.15
CA ILE A 62 13.59 -14.58 2.03
C ILE A 62 12.13 -14.81 2.43
N LEU A 63 11.44 -15.77 1.81
CA LEU A 63 10.04 -16.08 2.09
C LEU A 63 9.78 -16.30 3.58
N TRP A 64 10.60 -17.13 4.24
CA TRP A 64 10.47 -17.40 5.66
C TRP A 64 10.81 -16.20 6.56
N THR A 65 11.48 -15.21 6.05
CA THR A 65 11.81 -13.97 6.77
C THR A 65 10.75 -12.91 6.56
N GLU A 66 10.31 -12.71 5.31
CA GLU A 66 9.36 -11.64 4.95
C GLU A 66 7.98 -11.87 5.55
N ILE A 67 7.41 -13.07 5.47
CA ILE A 67 6.06 -13.35 5.98
C ILE A 67 5.92 -12.96 7.46
N PRO A 68 6.78 -13.42 8.40
CA PRO A 68 6.71 -12.99 9.78
C PRO A 68 6.92 -11.47 9.96
N LEU A 69 7.84 -10.89 9.21
CA LEU A 69 8.16 -9.46 9.30
C LEU A 69 6.97 -8.60 8.86
N GLU A 70 6.31 -8.95 7.78
CA GLU A 70 5.13 -8.27 7.27
C GLU A 70 3.94 -8.40 8.20
N LEU A 71 3.72 -9.60 8.72
CA LEU A 71 2.66 -9.85 9.70
C LEU A 71 2.87 -9.01 10.97
N VAL A 72 4.08 -9.03 11.52
CA VAL A 72 4.42 -8.25 12.72
C VAL A 72 4.31 -6.75 12.44
N SER A 73 4.79 -6.29 11.28
CA SER A 73 4.72 -4.88 10.89
C SER A 73 3.27 -4.43 10.69
N GLY A 74 2.46 -5.23 10.00
CA GLY A 74 1.04 -4.94 9.78
C GLY A 74 0.24 -4.90 11.09
N LEU A 75 0.40 -5.92 11.94
CA LEU A 75 -0.26 -5.96 13.25
C LEU A 75 0.25 -4.85 14.18
N GLY A 76 1.55 -4.56 14.15
CA GLY A 76 2.16 -3.46 14.90
C GLY A 76 1.60 -2.11 14.49
N LEU A 77 1.50 -1.85 13.18
CA LEU A 77 0.88 -0.64 12.64
C LEU A 77 -0.60 -0.53 13.04
N ALA A 78 -1.37 -1.60 12.88
CA ALA A 78 -2.78 -1.61 13.25
C ALA A 78 -2.97 -1.36 14.76
N GLY A 79 -2.18 -2.03 15.60
CA GLY A 79 -2.18 -1.83 17.05
C GLY A 79 -1.81 -0.40 17.46
N TRP A 80 -0.77 0.17 16.82
CA TRP A 80 -0.36 1.55 17.03
C TRP A 80 -1.44 2.54 16.62
N LEU A 81 -2.02 2.38 15.44
CA LEU A 81 -3.10 3.22 14.92
C LEU A 81 -4.33 3.16 15.84
N TRP A 82 -4.66 1.97 16.35
CA TRP A 82 -5.77 1.79 17.28
C TRP A 82 -5.51 2.41 18.65
N LYS A 83 -4.32 2.19 19.22
CA LYS A 83 -3.93 2.74 20.50
C LYS A 83 -3.91 4.27 20.51
N THR A 84 -3.43 4.86 19.43
CA THR A 84 -3.26 6.31 19.26
C THR A 84 -4.44 6.98 18.54
N ARG A 85 -5.56 6.28 18.36
CA ARG A 85 -6.77 6.84 17.74
C ARG A 85 -7.30 8.05 18.50
N ASP A 86 -7.91 8.97 17.79
CA ASP A 86 -8.62 10.07 18.40
C ASP A 86 -9.94 9.57 19.00
N ARG A 87 -10.18 9.85 20.27
CA ARG A 87 -11.40 9.44 20.96
C ARG A 87 -12.51 10.49 20.91
N ASN A 88 -12.18 11.70 20.53
CA ASN A 88 -13.11 12.81 20.43
C ASN A 88 -12.97 13.54 19.09
N LEU A 89 -13.46 12.91 18.04
CA LEU A 89 -13.39 13.45 16.68
C LEU A 89 -14.21 14.74 16.50
N SER A 90 -15.20 14.99 17.34
CA SER A 90 -15.99 16.22 17.30
C SER A 90 -15.21 17.46 17.76
N ALA A 91 -14.13 17.27 18.50
CA ALA A 91 -13.25 18.36 18.95
C ALA A 91 -12.13 18.70 17.94
N VAL A 92 -12.04 17.96 16.83
CA VAL A 92 -11.04 18.21 15.80
C VAL A 92 -11.34 19.51 15.09
N THR A 93 -10.40 20.46 15.14
CA THR A 93 -10.54 21.74 14.46
C THR A 93 -10.44 21.60 12.94
N PRO A 94 -11.02 22.53 12.14
CA PRO A 94 -10.90 22.51 10.68
C PRO A 94 -9.44 22.46 10.20
N ARG A 95 -8.56 23.23 10.84
CA ARG A 95 -7.12 23.24 10.53
C ARG A 95 -6.47 21.88 10.79
N GLU A 96 -6.78 21.25 11.91
CA GLU A 96 -6.25 19.91 12.21
C GLU A 96 -6.82 18.85 11.28
N GLU A 97 -8.11 18.93 10.93
CA GLU A 97 -8.70 18.04 9.91
C GLU A 97 -7.99 18.20 8.57
N MET A 98 -7.72 19.44 8.15
CA MET A 98 -6.95 19.72 6.92
C MET A 98 -5.58 19.07 6.95
N ARG A 99 -4.84 19.21 8.04
CA ARG A 99 -3.53 18.59 8.23
C ARG A 99 -3.60 17.06 8.10
N ARG A 100 -4.62 16.44 8.69
CA ARG A 100 -4.85 15.00 8.64
C ARG A 100 -5.24 14.53 7.24
N LEU A 101 -6.02 15.31 6.51
CA LEU A 101 -6.35 15.04 5.10
C LEU A 101 -5.10 15.09 4.21
N VAL A 102 -4.22 16.07 4.41
CA VAL A 102 -2.93 16.16 3.72
C VAL A 102 -2.06 14.94 4.04
N THR A 103 -1.99 14.52 5.30
CA THR A 103 -1.26 13.31 5.71
C THR A 103 -1.83 12.07 5.02
N LEU A 104 -3.15 11.96 4.92
CA LEU A 104 -3.80 10.85 4.20
C LEU A 104 -3.39 10.82 2.73
N VAL A 105 -3.43 11.97 2.04
CA VAL A 105 -3.00 12.07 0.63
C VAL A 105 -1.55 11.60 0.48
N GLN A 106 -0.67 11.97 1.39
CA GLN A 106 0.73 11.52 1.35
C GLN A 106 0.86 10.00 1.40
N TRP A 107 0.11 9.33 2.28
CA TRP A 107 0.11 7.87 2.34
C TRP A 107 -0.52 7.23 1.11
N LEU A 108 -1.53 7.85 0.50
CA LEU A 108 -2.10 7.39 -0.76
C LEU A 108 -1.11 7.54 -1.93
N VAL A 109 -0.23 8.53 -1.91
CA VAL A 109 0.87 8.66 -2.88
C VAL A 109 1.90 7.53 -2.69
N VAL A 110 2.29 7.23 -1.45
CA VAL A 110 3.18 6.09 -1.14
C VAL A 110 2.54 4.77 -1.57
N TYR A 111 1.25 4.59 -1.29
CA TYR A 111 0.46 3.44 -1.77
C TYR A 111 0.48 3.30 -3.30
N ALA A 112 0.26 4.39 -4.03
CA ALA A 112 0.26 4.36 -5.50
C ALA A 112 1.61 3.92 -6.07
N VAL A 113 2.72 4.33 -5.45
CA VAL A 113 4.06 3.88 -5.84
C VAL A 113 4.29 2.41 -5.45
N ALA A 114 3.78 1.96 -4.30
CA ALA A 114 3.86 0.55 -3.93
C ALA A 114 3.08 -0.35 -4.89
N ILE A 115 1.89 0.09 -5.34
CA ILE A 115 1.10 -0.58 -6.38
C ILE A 115 1.86 -0.64 -7.71
N TYR A 116 2.53 0.46 -8.11
CA TYR A 116 3.35 0.44 -9.32
C TYR A 116 4.43 -0.65 -9.26
N TRP A 117 5.15 -0.74 -8.15
CA TRP A 117 6.16 -1.79 -7.98
C TRP A 117 5.53 -3.18 -7.97
N GLY A 118 4.55 -3.44 -7.08
CA GLY A 118 3.98 -4.77 -6.87
C GLY A 118 3.09 -5.24 -8.03
N ALA A 119 2.10 -4.44 -8.40
CA ALA A 119 1.07 -4.84 -9.35
C ALA A 119 1.32 -4.39 -10.80
N SER A 120 2.51 -3.85 -11.11
CA SER A 120 2.91 -3.48 -12.45
C SER A 120 4.30 -3.99 -12.78
N PHE A 121 5.32 -3.47 -12.10
CA PHE A 121 6.70 -3.80 -12.43
C PHE A 121 7.03 -5.28 -12.15
N PHE A 122 6.76 -5.78 -10.94
CA PHE A 122 7.05 -7.18 -10.61
C PHE A 122 6.07 -8.16 -11.25
N THR A 123 4.83 -7.78 -11.53
CA THR A 123 3.90 -8.57 -12.34
C THR A 123 4.43 -8.77 -13.76
N GLU A 124 5.03 -7.74 -14.36
CA GLU A 124 5.69 -7.87 -15.67
C GLU A 124 6.93 -8.78 -15.59
N GLN A 125 7.71 -8.67 -14.51
CA GLN A 125 8.85 -9.57 -14.29
C GLN A 125 8.42 -11.02 -14.11
N ASP A 126 7.32 -11.27 -13.41
CA ASP A 126 6.74 -12.60 -13.25
C ASP A 126 6.28 -13.17 -14.60
N GLY A 127 5.56 -12.40 -15.40
CA GLY A 127 5.18 -12.80 -16.76
C GLY A 127 6.40 -13.13 -17.63
N THR A 128 7.45 -12.32 -17.56
CA THR A 128 8.71 -12.57 -18.30
C THR A 128 9.40 -13.84 -17.83
N TRP A 129 9.40 -14.09 -16.51
CA TRP A 129 9.96 -15.31 -15.92
C TRP A 129 9.26 -16.56 -16.47
N HIS A 130 7.93 -16.61 -16.44
CA HIS A 130 7.14 -17.74 -16.94
C HIS A 130 7.28 -17.97 -18.44
N MET A 131 7.48 -16.93 -19.23
CA MET A 131 7.77 -17.07 -20.66
C MET A 131 9.15 -17.70 -20.94
N THR A 132 10.07 -17.62 -20.00
CA THR A 132 11.47 -18.02 -20.19
C THR A 132 11.80 -19.33 -19.46
N VAL A 133 11.17 -19.57 -18.33
CA VAL A 133 11.36 -20.77 -17.51
C VAL A 133 10.12 -21.64 -17.61
N ILE A 134 10.25 -22.77 -18.31
CA ILE A 134 9.12 -23.69 -18.59
C ILE A 134 8.63 -24.39 -17.31
N ARG A 135 9.42 -24.38 -16.25
CA ARG A 135 9.10 -25.05 -14.99
C ARG A 135 8.43 -24.05 -14.04
N ASP A 136 7.12 -24.20 -13.94
CA ASP A 136 6.34 -23.45 -12.97
C ASP A 136 6.30 -24.16 -11.62
N THR A 137 6.57 -23.43 -10.55
CA THR A 137 6.42 -23.90 -9.17
C THR A 137 5.86 -22.76 -8.34
N ASP A 138 5.07 -23.06 -7.30
CA ASP A 138 4.42 -22.08 -6.40
C ASP A 138 5.41 -21.09 -5.76
N PHE A 139 6.70 -21.41 -5.74
CA PHE A 139 7.76 -20.65 -5.10
C PHE A 139 8.83 -20.18 -6.07
N THR A 140 8.44 -19.70 -7.24
CA THR A 140 9.42 -19.06 -8.14
C THR A 140 9.97 -17.78 -7.51
N PRO A 141 11.17 -17.31 -7.89
CA PRO A 141 11.70 -16.03 -7.45
C PRO A 141 10.74 -14.87 -7.63
N SER A 142 10.08 -14.83 -8.79
CA SER A 142 9.11 -13.80 -9.13
C SER A 142 7.87 -13.85 -8.23
N HIS A 143 7.33 -15.03 -7.92
CA HIS A 143 6.21 -15.19 -6.99
C HIS A 143 6.59 -14.76 -5.56
N ILE A 144 7.79 -15.09 -5.10
CA ILE A 144 8.26 -14.67 -3.78
C ILE A 144 8.27 -13.13 -3.68
N ILE A 145 8.78 -12.45 -4.70
CA ILE A 145 8.83 -10.99 -4.71
C ILE A 145 7.45 -10.35 -4.94
N GLU A 146 6.66 -10.88 -5.87
CA GLU A 146 5.37 -10.28 -6.21
C GLU A 146 4.30 -10.59 -5.17
N PHE A 147 4.01 -11.87 -4.96
CA PHE A 147 2.85 -12.29 -4.18
C PHE A 147 3.09 -12.27 -2.68
N TYR A 148 4.28 -12.72 -2.26
CA TYR A 148 4.56 -12.88 -0.84
C TYR A 148 5.22 -11.66 -0.20
N MET A 149 5.88 -10.80 -0.97
CA MET A 149 6.49 -9.56 -0.50
C MET A 149 5.69 -8.31 -0.88
N SER A 150 5.48 -8.11 -2.17
CA SER A 150 4.96 -6.82 -2.65
C SER A 150 3.48 -6.62 -2.35
N TYR A 151 2.67 -7.67 -2.48
CA TYR A 151 1.23 -7.58 -2.21
C TYR A 151 0.92 -7.31 -0.73
N PRO A 152 1.55 -7.94 0.25
CA PRO A 152 1.42 -7.56 1.64
C PRO A 152 1.86 -6.12 1.92
N ILE A 153 2.97 -5.64 1.35
CA ILE A 153 3.46 -4.28 1.56
C ILE A 153 2.40 -3.25 1.18
N TYR A 154 1.88 -3.28 -0.05
CA TYR A 154 0.87 -2.29 -0.44
C TYR A 154 -0.47 -2.50 0.28
N SER A 155 -0.82 -3.75 0.66
CA SER A 155 -2.01 -4.04 1.45
C SER A 155 -1.91 -3.41 2.85
N VAL A 156 -0.76 -3.51 3.51
CA VAL A 156 -0.52 -2.86 4.81
C VAL A 156 -0.65 -1.34 4.70
N ILE A 157 -0.13 -0.73 3.62
CA ILE A 157 -0.25 0.72 3.40
C ILE A 157 -1.72 1.11 3.15
N ALA A 158 -2.45 0.35 2.33
CA ALA A 158 -3.85 0.62 2.02
C ALA A 158 -4.75 0.52 3.25
N VAL A 159 -4.67 -0.60 3.98
CA VAL A 159 -5.43 -0.83 5.22
C VAL A 159 -5.02 0.16 6.31
N GLY A 160 -3.72 0.42 6.46
CA GLY A 160 -3.20 1.42 7.38
C GLY A 160 -3.77 2.82 7.10
N SER A 161 -3.84 3.21 5.83
CA SER A 161 -4.44 4.47 5.38
C SER A 161 -5.94 4.54 5.72
N PHE A 162 -6.66 3.45 5.49
CA PHE A 162 -8.08 3.34 5.85
C PHE A 162 -8.29 3.45 7.37
N PHE A 163 -7.51 2.73 8.17
CA PHE A 163 -7.57 2.82 9.63
C PHE A 163 -7.19 4.22 10.14
N TYR A 164 -6.19 4.84 9.54
CA TYR A 164 -5.81 6.22 9.85
C TYR A 164 -6.99 7.17 9.63
N ALA A 165 -7.62 7.10 8.45
CA ALA A 165 -8.74 7.95 8.10
C ALA A 165 -9.94 7.73 9.04
N ARG A 166 -10.32 6.48 9.28
CA ARG A 166 -11.46 6.10 10.13
C ARG A 166 -11.29 6.50 11.58
N THR A 167 -10.07 6.54 12.07
CA THR A 167 -9.78 6.76 13.49
C THR A 167 -9.34 8.20 13.82
N ARG A 168 -9.11 9.05 12.80
CA ARG A 168 -8.55 10.40 13.03
C ARG A 168 -9.24 11.52 12.24
N ILE A 169 -9.95 11.20 11.16
CA ILE A 169 -10.54 12.21 10.28
C ILE A 169 -12.06 12.19 10.46
N PRO A 170 -12.69 13.26 11.00
CA PRO A 170 -14.13 13.32 11.27
C PRO A 170 -14.98 12.96 10.05
N TYR A 171 -14.60 13.44 8.88
CA TYR A 171 -15.30 13.17 7.62
C TYR A 171 -15.38 11.67 7.29
N PHE A 172 -14.27 10.96 7.39
CA PHE A 172 -14.22 9.52 7.09
C PHE A 172 -14.74 8.65 8.24
N ALA A 173 -14.82 9.17 9.46
CA ALA A 173 -15.35 8.45 10.60
C ALA A 173 -16.88 8.32 10.59
N GLN A 174 -17.61 9.23 9.95
CA GLN A 174 -19.07 9.31 9.99
C GLN A 174 -19.79 8.32 9.07
N GLY A 175 -19.10 7.74 8.10
CA GLY A 175 -19.70 6.82 7.12
C GLY A 175 -18.68 5.93 6.47
N TYR A 176 -19.11 5.14 5.49
CA TYR A 176 -18.23 4.31 4.68
C TYR A 176 -18.06 4.91 3.29
N SER A 177 -16.82 5.14 2.89
CA SER A 177 -16.46 5.48 1.52
C SER A 177 -16.29 4.20 0.72
N LEU A 178 -17.12 3.98 -0.29
CA LEU A 178 -16.99 2.83 -1.19
C LEU A 178 -15.61 2.83 -1.88
N ALA A 179 -15.18 3.99 -2.37
CA ALA A 179 -13.85 4.12 -2.99
C ALA A 179 -12.73 3.70 -2.03
N PHE A 180 -12.82 4.09 -0.76
CA PHE A 180 -11.81 3.73 0.22
C PHE A 180 -11.88 2.25 0.63
N LEU A 181 -13.08 1.67 0.69
CA LEU A 181 -13.23 0.22 0.89
C LEU A 181 -12.60 -0.57 -0.25
N ILE A 182 -12.80 -0.13 -1.49
CA ILE A 182 -12.16 -0.75 -2.67
C ILE A 182 -10.63 -0.68 -2.55
N VAL A 183 -10.07 0.46 -2.17
CA VAL A 183 -8.62 0.60 -1.95
C VAL A 183 -8.11 -0.31 -0.84
N ALA A 184 -8.85 -0.42 0.27
CA ALA A 184 -8.42 -1.21 1.42
C ALA A 184 -8.59 -2.72 1.24
N ILE A 185 -9.66 -3.16 0.56
CA ILE A 185 -10.04 -4.57 0.43
C ILE A 185 -9.57 -5.15 -0.92
N GLY A 186 -9.51 -4.32 -1.97
CA GLY A 186 -9.14 -4.76 -3.32
C GLY A 186 -7.87 -5.61 -3.37
N PRO A 187 -6.78 -5.22 -2.73
CA PRO A 187 -5.55 -6.01 -2.70
C PRO A 187 -5.73 -7.43 -2.17
N PHE A 188 -6.60 -7.64 -1.20
CA PHE A 188 -6.86 -8.97 -0.63
C PHE A 188 -7.57 -9.92 -1.61
N LEU A 189 -8.27 -9.40 -2.61
CA LEU A 189 -8.93 -10.22 -3.62
C LEU A 189 -7.94 -10.86 -4.61
N ILE A 190 -6.71 -10.38 -4.62
CA ILE A 190 -5.62 -11.00 -5.39
C ILE A 190 -5.24 -12.35 -4.79
N ILE A 191 -5.30 -12.53 -3.47
CA ILE A 191 -4.96 -13.80 -2.80
C ILE A 191 -5.78 -15.00 -3.35
N PRO A 192 -7.12 -14.97 -3.37
CA PRO A 192 -7.88 -16.06 -3.99
C PRO A 192 -7.64 -16.18 -5.50
N ASN A 193 -7.28 -15.08 -6.18
CA ASN A 193 -6.94 -15.13 -7.60
C ASN A 193 -5.61 -15.86 -7.86
N VAL A 194 -4.62 -15.73 -6.98
CA VAL A 194 -3.39 -16.53 -7.02
C VAL A 194 -3.73 -18.02 -6.97
N GLY A 195 -4.57 -18.43 -6.01
CA GLY A 195 -5.00 -19.84 -5.91
C GLY A 195 -5.73 -20.35 -7.16
N LEU A 196 -6.54 -19.52 -7.80
CA LEU A 196 -7.18 -19.87 -9.08
C LEU A 196 -6.18 -19.99 -10.22
N ASN A 197 -5.17 -19.13 -10.26
CA ASN A 197 -4.11 -19.18 -11.25
C ASN A 197 -3.29 -20.46 -11.10
N GLU A 198 -2.86 -20.81 -9.89
CA GLU A 198 -2.12 -22.05 -9.61
C GLU A 198 -2.95 -23.29 -9.93
N TRP A 199 -4.25 -23.28 -9.61
CA TRP A 199 -5.16 -24.33 -10.02
C TRP A 199 -5.22 -24.47 -11.54
N GLY A 200 -5.28 -23.36 -12.28
CA GLY A 200 -5.27 -23.35 -13.73
C GLY A 200 -3.99 -23.97 -14.30
N HIS A 201 -2.82 -23.57 -13.81
CA HIS A 201 -1.52 -24.15 -14.22
C HIS A 201 -1.41 -25.65 -13.93
N THR A 202 -1.99 -26.12 -12.83
CA THR A 202 -1.94 -27.53 -12.42
C THR A 202 -2.81 -28.42 -13.30
N PHE A 203 -4.03 -27.98 -13.66
CA PHE A 203 -5.02 -28.82 -14.33
C PHE A 203 -5.16 -28.55 -15.83
N TRP A 204 -4.66 -27.43 -16.34
CA TRP A 204 -4.84 -27.01 -17.72
C TRP A 204 -3.50 -26.83 -18.43
N PHE A 205 -3.14 -27.80 -19.23
CA PHE A 205 -1.88 -27.79 -20.00
C PHE A 205 -1.85 -26.77 -21.16
N ARG A 206 -2.95 -26.10 -21.46
CA ARG A 206 -3.06 -25.10 -22.52
C ARG A 206 -3.32 -23.73 -21.90
N GLU A 207 -2.25 -23.06 -21.51
CA GLU A 207 -2.29 -21.75 -20.87
C GLU A 207 -3.09 -20.71 -21.64
N GLU A 208 -2.93 -20.65 -22.96
CA GLU A 208 -3.58 -19.66 -23.80
C GLU A 208 -5.11 -19.73 -23.77
N LEU A 209 -5.68 -20.92 -23.55
CA LEU A 209 -7.13 -21.10 -23.53
C LEU A 209 -7.75 -20.92 -22.14
N PHE A 210 -7.05 -21.32 -21.08
CA PHE A 210 -7.65 -21.42 -19.76
C PHE A 210 -6.93 -20.57 -18.72
N VAL A 211 -5.61 -20.52 -18.73
CA VAL A 211 -4.83 -19.75 -17.74
C VAL A 211 -4.84 -18.26 -18.08
N ALA A 212 -4.75 -17.88 -19.36
CA ALA A 212 -4.79 -16.47 -19.75
C ALA A 212 -6.04 -15.73 -19.19
N PRO A 213 -7.28 -16.28 -19.24
CA PRO A 213 -8.43 -15.67 -18.58
C PRO A 213 -8.27 -15.50 -17.08
N LEU A 214 -7.55 -16.39 -16.38
CA LEU A 214 -7.31 -16.27 -14.93
C LEU A 214 -6.35 -15.12 -14.61
N HIS A 215 -5.36 -14.84 -15.47
CA HIS A 215 -4.47 -13.69 -15.36
C HIS A 215 -5.21 -12.35 -15.45
N TRP A 216 -6.34 -12.26 -16.11
CA TRP A 216 -7.18 -11.07 -16.13
C TRP A 216 -7.65 -10.65 -14.75
N GLY A 217 -7.75 -11.60 -13.81
CA GLY A 217 -8.05 -11.29 -12.42
C GLY A 217 -7.00 -10.37 -11.79
N PHE A 218 -5.71 -10.60 -12.06
CA PHE A 218 -4.63 -9.74 -11.56
C PHE A 218 -4.77 -8.31 -12.09
N VAL A 219 -5.06 -8.15 -13.39
CA VAL A 219 -5.30 -6.86 -14.01
C VAL A 219 -6.52 -6.18 -13.38
N PHE A 220 -7.65 -6.89 -13.26
CA PHE A 220 -8.87 -6.34 -12.70
C PHE A 220 -8.69 -5.90 -11.24
N PHE A 221 -8.08 -6.74 -10.41
CA PHE A 221 -7.82 -6.40 -9.01
C PHE A 221 -6.77 -5.31 -8.86
N GLY A 222 -5.77 -5.26 -9.73
CA GLY A 222 -4.84 -4.14 -9.81
C GLY A 222 -5.54 -2.81 -10.14
N TRP A 223 -6.54 -2.83 -11.02
CA TRP A 223 -7.33 -1.64 -11.34
C TRP A 223 -8.18 -1.14 -10.17
N MET A 224 -8.46 -1.97 -9.16
CA MET A 224 -9.10 -1.50 -7.94
C MET A 224 -8.29 -0.43 -7.21
N ALA A 225 -6.97 -0.37 -7.43
CA ALA A 225 -6.15 0.74 -6.96
C ALA A 225 -6.63 2.11 -7.47
N LEU A 226 -7.31 2.16 -8.63
CA LEU A 226 -7.93 3.38 -9.15
C LEU A 226 -9.01 3.96 -8.21
N GLY A 227 -9.53 3.18 -7.27
CA GLY A 227 -10.37 3.67 -6.18
C GLY A 227 -9.69 4.82 -5.39
N VAL A 228 -8.37 4.91 -5.42
CA VAL A 228 -7.61 6.02 -4.85
C VAL A 228 -8.07 7.37 -5.40
N PHE A 229 -8.42 7.47 -6.67
CA PHE A 229 -8.94 8.72 -7.27
C PHE A 229 -10.27 9.13 -6.63
N GLY A 230 -11.16 8.17 -6.36
CA GLY A 230 -12.41 8.43 -5.66
C GLY A 230 -12.17 8.96 -4.23
N VAL A 231 -11.19 8.41 -3.52
CA VAL A 231 -10.80 8.90 -2.18
C VAL A 231 -10.22 10.31 -2.27
N VAL A 232 -9.36 10.58 -3.25
CA VAL A 232 -8.77 11.91 -3.47
C VAL A 232 -9.86 12.94 -3.79
N LEU A 233 -10.83 12.61 -4.63
CA LEU A 233 -11.98 13.50 -4.93
C LEU A 233 -12.80 13.80 -3.67
N GLN A 234 -13.01 12.84 -2.80
CA GLN A 234 -13.68 13.06 -1.51
C GLN A 234 -12.86 13.98 -0.59
N ILE A 235 -11.55 13.82 -0.55
CA ILE A 235 -10.64 14.68 0.20
C ILE A 235 -10.72 16.11 -0.34
N LEU A 236 -10.64 16.30 -1.65
CA LEU A 236 -10.73 17.63 -2.28
C LEU A 236 -12.07 18.30 -2.00
N GLY A 237 -13.16 17.55 -2.08
CA GLY A 237 -14.50 18.06 -1.72
C GLY A 237 -14.57 18.49 -0.25
N ARG A 238 -13.97 17.72 0.66
CA ARG A 238 -13.92 18.08 2.08
C ARG A 238 -13.03 19.31 2.34
N VAL A 239 -11.87 19.39 1.71
CA VAL A 239 -10.98 20.57 1.76
C VAL A 239 -11.72 21.82 1.29
N HIS A 240 -12.41 21.74 0.16
CA HIS A 240 -13.23 22.85 -0.35
C HIS A 240 -14.31 23.30 0.66
N ALA A 241 -15.00 22.34 1.28
CA ALA A 241 -16.02 22.66 2.28
C ALA A 241 -15.45 23.29 3.55
N ILE A 242 -14.23 22.94 3.96
CA ILE A 242 -13.54 23.56 5.10
C ILE A 242 -13.17 25.02 4.74
N LEU A 243 -12.53 25.24 3.60
CA LEU A 243 -12.08 26.56 3.16
C LEU A 243 -13.27 27.51 2.89
N GLY A 244 -14.36 27.00 2.34
CA GLY A 244 -15.57 27.80 2.10
C GLY A 244 -16.24 28.30 3.38
N LYS A 245 -16.21 27.50 4.46
CA LYS A 245 -16.72 27.90 5.78
C LYS A 245 -15.84 28.95 6.45
N GLU A 246 -14.52 28.78 6.38
CA GLU A 246 -13.58 29.74 6.95
C GLU A 246 -13.63 31.09 6.18
N GLY A 247 -13.71 31.04 4.84
CA GLY A 247 -13.89 32.25 4.01
C GLY A 247 -15.19 32.99 4.30
N SER A 248 -16.29 32.28 4.54
CA SER A 248 -17.56 32.87 4.92
C SER A 248 -17.51 33.49 6.31
N ALA A 249 -16.78 32.92 7.26
CA ALA A 249 -16.63 33.48 8.61
C ALA A 249 -15.73 34.72 8.67
N LEU A 250 -14.91 34.97 7.63
CA LEU A 250 -14.11 36.19 7.50
C LEU A 250 -14.91 37.36 6.84
N LEU A 251 -16.06 37.06 6.25
CA LEU A 251 -16.92 38.04 5.60
C LEU A 251 -18.13 38.45 6.45
N THR A 252 -18.31 37.82 7.60
CA THR A 252 -19.32 38.15 8.63
C THR A 252 -18.67 38.77 9.85
#